data_2c035da0c425ec91830e57b942cb5b9f
#
_entry.id   2c035da0c425ec91830e57b942cb5b9f
#
_cell.length_a   1.000
_cell.length_b   1.000
_cell.length_c   1.000
_cell.angle_alpha   90.00
_cell.angle_beta   90.00
_cell.angle_gamma   90.00
#
_symmetry.space_group_name_H-M   'P 1'
#
loop_
_entity.id
_entity.type
_entity.pdbx_description
1 polymer ?
#
loop_
_entity_poly.entity_id
_entity_poly.type
_entity_poly.pdbx_seq_one_letter_code
_entity_poly.pdbx_strand_id
1 'polypeptide(L)'
;MVFIYGGAFLVGGSQGLDFLNKYLYDVSTKLPVMVFIYGGAFLVGGSQGANFLDNYLYDGEEIAVRGNVIVVTVNYRLGPLGFLSTGDENMPGNYGLKDQHMAIAWVKRNIKAFGGDPENITIFGESAGAVSVSLQTLSPKNKGLFKRAISQSGVGVCSWAIQRDPLFWAKKLGEKVGCSTEDTAVLASCLRNADPKELTLAYHLQLTNLPSPLVHTLALTPVVDGDFLPDMPEKLFANAADIDYLAGVNDMDGHIFAGVDLPAINGPLRKISA
;
A
#
# COMPACT_ATOMS: atom_id res chain seq x y z
N MET A 1 -6.30 1.95 -12.12
CA MET A 1 -5.59 2.55 -13.28
C MET A 1 -4.11 2.36 -13.03
N VAL A 2 -3.38 1.85 -14.01
CA VAL A 2 -1.94 1.63 -13.94
C VAL A 2 -1.28 2.71 -14.81
N PHE A 3 -0.35 3.46 -14.25
CA PHE A 3 0.48 4.40 -15.00
C PHE A 3 1.86 3.78 -15.23
N ILE A 4 2.36 3.87 -16.45
CA ILE A 4 3.65 3.29 -16.83
C ILE A 4 4.51 4.41 -17.40
N TYR A 5 5.65 4.64 -16.75
CA TYR A 5 6.68 5.56 -17.21
C TYR A 5 7.89 4.76 -17.69
N GLY A 6 8.42 5.10 -18.86
CA GLY A 6 9.59 4.46 -19.43
C GLY A 6 10.76 5.44 -19.57
N GLY A 7 11.93 5.06 -19.08
CA GLY A 7 13.13 5.92 -19.08
C GLY A 7 13.73 6.23 -20.44
N ALA A 8 13.39 5.45 -21.47
CA ALA A 8 13.82 5.74 -22.85
C ALA A 8 12.94 6.78 -23.57
N PHE A 9 11.86 7.25 -22.95
CA PHE A 9 11.05 8.35 -23.44
C PHE A 9 11.58 9.65 -22.84
N LEU A 10 12.24 10.47 -23.65
CA LEU A 10 12.75 11.79 -23.25
C LEU A 10 11.65 12.80 -22.94
N VAL A 11 10.40 12.47 -23.21
CA VAL A 11 9.20 13.25 -22.85
C VAL A 11 8.05 12.29 -22.64
N GLY A 12 7.61 12.07 -21.41
CA GLY A 12 6.47 11.24 -21.05
C GLY A 12 5.35 12.09 -20.47
N GLY A 13 4.25 12.19 -21.17
CA GLY A 13 3.00 12.77 -20.69
C GLY A 13 1.82 12.17 -21.42
N SER A 14 0.68 12.05 -20.75
CA SER A 14 -0.55 11.52 -21.33
C SER A 14 -1.18 12.40 -22.44
N GLN A 15 -0.49 13.45 -22.91
CA GLN A 15 -1.02 14.47 -23.83
C GLN A 15 -0.21 14.70 -25.12
N GLY A 16 0.55 13.75 -25.65
CA GLY A 16 1.32 14.01 -26.84
C GLY A 16 1.39 12.85 -27.84
N LEU A 17 0.50 12.84 -28.83
CA LEU A 17 0.54 11.92 -29.99
C LEU A 17 1.65 12.22 -30.99
N ASP A 18 2.29 13.40 -30.95
CA ASP A 18 3.26 13.85 -31.97
C ASP A 18 4.69 13.32 -31.77
N PHE A 19 5.00 12.70 -30.64
CA PHE A 19 6.33 12.16 -30.35
C PHE A 19 6.54 10.70 -30.72
N LEU A 20 5.50 9.97 -31.06
CA LEU A 20 5.54 8.53 -31.36
C LEU A 20 6.45 8.16 -32.55
N ASN A 21 6.75 9.09 -33.43
CA ASN A 21 7.59 8.81 -34.62
C ASN A 21 9.08 8.98 -34.40
N LYS A 22 9.56 9.46 -33.25
CA LYS A 22 10.98 9.76 -33.02
C LYS A 22 11.70 8.72 -32.17
N TYR A 23 10.96 7.89 -31.45
CA TYR A 23 11.54 6.88 -30.55
C TYR A 23 10.83 5.55 -30.74
N LEU A 24 11.23 4.83 -31.83
CA LEU A 24 10.92 3.42 -31.93
C LEU A 24 11.65 2.71 -30.79
N TYR A 25 10.89 2.16 -29.85
CA TYR A 25 11.41 1.29 -28.81
C TYR A 25 12.13 0.12 -29.47
N ASP A 26 13.40 -0.02 -29.21
CA ASP A 26 14.07 -1.29 -29.47
C ASP A 26 13.56 -2.30 -28.41
N VAL A 27 12.50 -3.03 -28.77
CA VAL A 27 11.94 -4.13 -27.95
C VAL A 27 12.95 -5.26 -27.68
N SER A 28 14.18 -5.18 -28.24
CA SER A 28 15.26 -6.08 -27.92
C SER A 28 15.92 -5.75 -26.56
N THR A 29 15.84 -4.50 -26.09
CA THR A 29 16.33 -4.09 -24.77
C THR A 29 15.23 -4.30 -23.72
N LYS A 30 15.42 -5.32 -22.88
CA LYS A 30 14.53 -5.60 -21.75
C LYS A 30 14.92 -4.72 -20.56
N LEU A 31 14.17 -3.65 -20.31
CA LEU A 31 14.42 -2.75 -19.19
C LEU A 31 13.98 -3.39 -17.85
N PRO A 32 14.71 -3.19 -16.75
CA PRO A 32 14.24 -3.50 -15.42
C PRO A 32 12.93 -2.76 -15.12
N VAL A 33 12.08 -3.35 -14.30
CA VAL A 33 10.75 -2.81 -13.97
C VAL A 33 10.65 -2.55 -12.48
N MET A 34 10.18 -1.37 -12.11
CA MET A 34 9.94 -0.97 -10.72
C MET A 34 8.46 -0.65 -10.52
N VAL A 35 7.80 -1.38 -9.62
CA VAL A 35 6.37 -1.20 -9.32
C VAL A 35 6.25 -0.47 -7.98
N PHE A 36 5.73 0.75 -8.00
CA PHE A 36 5.56 1.58 -6.82
C PHE A 36 4.21 1.35 -6.15
N ILE A 37 4.24 1.13 -4.83
CA ILE A 37 3.08 1.02 -3.96
C ILE A 37 3.15 2.18 -2.96
N TYR A 38 2.23 3.13 -3.09
CA TYR A 38 2.22 4.32 -2.25
C TYR A 38 1.78 4.03 -0.81
N GLY A 39 2.21 4.89 0.12
CA GLY A 39 1.80 4.88 1.52
C GLY A 39 0.55 5.71 1.78
N GLY A 40 0.36 6.12 3.05
CA GLY A 40 -0.80 6.90 3.52
C GLY A 40 -1.68 6.13 4.49
N ALA A 41 -1.07 5.35 5.39
CA ALA A 41 -1.73 4.61 6.49
C ALA A 41 -2.87 3.68 6.02
N PHE A 42 -2.85 3.22 4.77
CA PHE A 42 -3.92 2.46 4.11
C PHE A 42 -5.24 3.22 3.95
N LEU A 43 -5.26 4.51 4.20
CA LEU A 43 -6.48 5.35 4.26
C LEU A 43 -6.54 6.36 3.12
N VAL A 44 -5.41 6.93 2.75
CA VAL A 44 -5.30 8.03 1.78
C VAL A 44 -4.19 7.77 0.79
N GLY A 45 -4.20 8.47 -0.35
CA GLY A 45 -3.18 8.38 -1.36
C GLY A 45 -3.70 7.95 -2.73
N GLY A 46 -2.79 7.83 -3.68
CA GLY A 46 -3.07 7.41 -5.04
C GLY A 46 -1.78 7.29 -5.85
N SER A 47 -1.86 6.64 -7.00
CA SER A 47 -0.72 6.35 -7.87
C SER A 47 0.04 7.58 -8.39
N GLN A 48 -0.57 8.77 -8.32
CA GLN A 48 0.05 10.03 -8.75
C GLN A 48 0.40 10.96 -7.58
N GLY A 49 0.01 10.64 -6.37
CA GLY A 49 0.19 11.44 -5.17
C GLY A 49 -1.09 11.56 -4.36
N ALA A 50 -1.06 12.36 -3.30
CA ALA A 50 -2.23 12.66 -2.49
C ALA A 50 -2.84 13.98 -2.94
N ASN A 51 -4.15 14.03 -3.11
CA ASN A 51 -4.89 15.22 -3.60
C ASN A 51 -4.69 16.50 -2.78
N PHE A 52 -4.16 16.39 -1.56
CA PHE A 52 -3.90 17.52 -0.65
C PHE A 52 -2.42 17.98 -0.65
N LEU A 53 -1.54 17.28 -1.38
CA LEU A 53 -0.15 17.66 -1.59
C LEU A 53 0.03 18.04 -3.06
N ASP A 54 0.99 17.45 -3.74
CA ASP A 54 1.21 17.65 -5.16
C ASP A 54 0.67 16.44 -5.95
N ASN A 55 -0.05 16.69 -7.04
CA ASN A 55 -0.56 15.63 -7.92
C ASN A 55 0.55 14.85 -8.64
N TYR A 56 1.78 15.37 -8.64
CA TYR A 56 2.95 14.75 -9.28
C TYR A 56 3.95 14.15 -8.28
N LEU A 57 3.58 14.02 -7.00
CA LEU A 57 4.48 13.53 -5.96
C LEU A 57 5.12 12.18 -6.28
N TYR A 58 4.39 11.31 -6.98
CA TYR A 58 4.83 9.97 -7.36
C TYR A 58 5.10 9.82 -8.86
N ASP A 59 5.46 10.93 -9.51
CA ASP A 59 5.95 10.87 -10.88
C ASP A 59 7.24 10.05 -10.94
N GLY A 60 7.23 9.03 -11.78
CA GLY A 60 8.36 8.11 -11.94
C GLY A 60 9.40 8.56 -12.96
N GLU A 61 9.27 9.75 -13.57
CA GLU A 61 10.11 10.20 -14.68
C GLU A 61 11.60 10.22 -14.31
N GLU A 62 11.95 10.85 -13.19
CA GLU A 62 13.34 10.95 -12.74
C GLU A 62 13.99 9.57 -12.49
N ILE A 63 13.25 8.67 -11.86
CA ILE A 63 13.74 7.30 -11.62
C ILE A 63 13.88 6.57 -12.95
N ALA A 64 12.92 6.69 -13.84
CA ALA A 64 12.90 6.02 -15.12
C ALA A 64 14.07 6.49 -16.02
N VAL A 65 14.28 7.81 -16.12
CA VAL A 65 15.33 8.41 -16.97
C VAL A 65 16.72 8.12 -16.40
N ARG A 66 16.95 8.38 -15.11
CA ARG A 66 18.28 8.20 -14.50
C ARG A 66 18.64 6.74 -14.27
N GLY A 67 17.65 5.92 -13.96
CA GLY A 67 17.82 4.49 -13.68
C GLY A 67 17.79 3.60 -14.92
N ASN A 68 17.37 4.14 -16.08
CA ASN A 68 17.08 3.35 -17.28
C ASN A 68 16.17 2.17 -16.98
N VAL A 69 15.06 2.43 -16.31
CA VAL A 69 14.06 1.45 -15.85
C VAL A 69 12.66 1.87 -16.29
N ILE A 70 11.71 0.95 -16.24
CA ILE A 70 10.30 1.27 -16.34
C ILE A 70 9.74 1.41 -14.94
N VAL A 71 9.09 2.55 -14.64
CA VAL A 71 8.35 2.75 -13.39
C VAL A 71 6.87 2.57 -13.63
N VAL A 72 6.24 1.76 -12.79
CA VAL A 72 4.80 1.49 -12.82
C VAL A 72 4.21 1.91 -11.49
N THR A 73 3.26 2.84 -11.49
CA THR A 73 2.50 3.22 -10.31
C THR A 73 1.10 2.61 -10.34
N VAL A 74 0.62 2.14 -9.21
CA VAL A 74 -0.64 1.38 -9.14
C VAL A 74 -1.59 1.99 -8.11
N ASN A 75 -2.90 1.89 -8.37
CA ASN A 75 -3.91 2.18 -7.37
C ASN A 75 -4.40 0.89 -6.72
N TYR A 76 -4.73 0.97 -5.43
CA TYR A 76 -5.37 -0.09 -4.67
C TYR A 76 -6.45 0.50 -3.77
N ARG A 77 -7.43 -0.31 -3.38
CA ARG A 77 -8.51 0.13 -2.47
C ARG A 77 -7.97 0.48 -1.10
N LEU A 78 -8.46 1.57 -0.56
CA LEU A 78 -8.07 2.17 0.71
C LEU A 78 -9.23 2.16 1.71
N GLY A 79 -8.90 2.43 2.96
CA GLY A 79 -9.88 2.59 4.03
C GLY A 79 -10.79 1.38 4.19
N PRO A 80 -12.07 1.59 4.52
CA PRO A 80 -13.02 0.49 4.69
C PRO A 80 -13.17 -0.39 3.45
N LEU A 81 -13.09 0.20 2.25
CA LEU A 81 -13.23 -0.54 1.00
C LEU A 81 -12.05 -1.49 0.74
N GLY A 82 -10.87 -1.17 1.27
CA GLY A 82 -9.65 -1.95 1.08
C GLY A 82 -9.29 -2.88 2.23
N PHE A 83 -9.65 -2.52 3.46
CA PHE A 83 -9.08 -3.17 4.65
C PHE A 83 -10.08 -3.51 5.76
N LEU A 84 -11.39 -3.24 5.57
CA LEU A 84 -12.39 -3.66 6.54
C LEU A 84 -12.52 -5.19 6.55
N SER A 85 -12.58 -5.76 7.75
CA SER A 85 -12.69 -7.20 7.95
C SER A 85 -13.52 -7.53 9.18
N THR A 86 -14.31 -8.60 9.11
CA THR A 86 -14.98 -9.19 10.28
C THR A 86 -14.09 -10.23 10.98
N GLY A 87 -12.89 -10.52 10.45
CA GLY A 87 -11.97 -11.51 10.98
C GLY A 87 -12.38 -12.95 10.69
N ASP A 88 -13.37 -13.15 9.83
CA ASP A 88 -13.90 -14.45 9.43
C ASP A 88 -14.16 -14.50 7.90
N GLU A 89 -14.70 -15.61 7.43
CA GLU A 89 -15.00 -15.85 6.01
C GLU A 89 -16.06 -14.90 5.43
N ASN A 90 -16.93 -14.31 6.27
CA ASN A 90 -17.99 -13.41 5.83
C ASN A 90 -17.42 -12.11 5.25
N MET A 91 -16.31 -11.58 5.83
CA MET A 91 -15.58 -10.45 5.30
C MET A 91 -14.10 -10.60 5.67
N PRO A 92 -13.32 -11.39 4.90
CA PRO A 92 -11.96 -11.78 5.27
C PRO A 92 -10.94 -10.62 5.25
N GLY A 93 -11.22 -9.53 4.51
CA GLY A 93 -10.32 -8.38 4.44
C GLY A 93 -9.23 -8.49 3.36
N ASN A 94 -8.17 -7.67 3.52
CA ASN A 94 -7.00 -7.61 2.63
C ASN A 94 -7.30 -7.27 1.16
N TYR A 95 -8.45 -6.64 0.87
CA TYR A 95 -8.85 -6.34 -0.52
C TYR A 95 -7.85 -5.43 -1.21
N GLY A 96 -7.29 -4.43 -0.49
CA GLY A 96 -6.24 -3.57 -1.01
C GLY A 96 -4.95 -4.31 -1.32
N LEU A 97 -4.53 -5.28 -0.50
CA LEU A 97 -3.37 -6.14 -0.79
C LEU A 97 -3.63 -7.05 -2.01
N LYS A 98 -4.86 -7.56 -2.16
CA LYS A 98 -5.26 -8.37 -3.31
C LYS A 98 -5.31 -7.55 -4.60
N ASP A 99 -5.67 -6.26 -4.53
CA ASP A 99 -5.57 -5.32 -5.65
C ASP A 99 -4.11 -5.12 -6.08
N GLN A 100 -3.20 -4.92 -5.11
CA GLN A 100 -1.75 -4.80 -5.36
C GLN A 100 -1.19 -6.08 -6.00
N HIS A 101 -1.54 -7.26 -5.46
CA HIS A 101 -1.20 -8.55 -6.05
C HIS A 101 -1.63 -8.65 -7.52
N MET A 102 -2.88 -8.29 -7.80
CA MET A 102 -3.43 -8.33 -9.16
C MET A 102 -2.68 -7.37 -10.10
N ALA A 103 -2.30 -6.18 -9.61
CA ALA A 103 -1.51 -5.22 -10.36
C ALA A 103 -0.10 -5.76 -10.66
N ILE A 104 0.59 -6.35 -9.68
CA ILE A 104 1.91 -6.97 -9.86
C ILE A 104 1.82 -8.13 -10.87
N ALA A 105 0.80 -8.98 -10.75
CA ALA A 105 0.57 -10.08 -11.68
C ALA A 105 0.24 -9.59 -13.10
N TRP A 106 -0.46 -8.46 -13.22
CA TRP A 106 -0.70 -7.81 -14.51
C TRP A 106 0.61 -7.31 -15.13
N VAL A 107 1.46 -6.64 -14.34
CA VAL A 107 2.78 -6.18 -14.78
C VAL A 107 3.61 -7.36 -15.28
N LYS A 108 3.71 -8.45 -14.50
CA LYS A 108 4.44 -9.67 -14.89
C LYS A 108 4.01 -10.21 -16.24
N ARG A 109 2.71 -10.20 -16.54
CA ARG A 109 2.15 -10.74 -17.78
C ARG A 109 2.29 -9.81 -19.00
N ASN A 110 2.27 -8.50 -18.78
CA ASN A 110 2.07 -7.53 -19.86
C ASN A 110 3.28 -6.63 -20.13
N ILE A 111 4.20 -6.47 -19.17
CA ILE A 111 5.24 -5.43 -19.23
C ILE A 111 6.22 -5.61 -20.40
N LYS A 112 6.32 -6.81 -20.96
CA LYS A 112 7.10 -7.07 -22.16
C LYS A 112 6.62 -6.23 -23.35
N ALA A 113 5.31 -5.98 -23.46
CA ALA A 113 4.74 -5.14 -24.53
C ALA A 113 5.14 -3.65 -24.40
N PHE A 114 5.68 -3.27 -23.23
CA PHE A 114 6.19 -1.92 -22.94
C PHE A 114 7.72 -1.87 -22.90
N GLY A 115 8.42 -2.89 -23.39
CA GLY A 115 9.89 -2.99 -23.38
C GLY A 115 10.49 -3.42 -22.03
N GLY A 116 9.68 -3.83 -21.06
CA GLY A 116 10.13 -4.28 -19.75
C GLY A 116 10.51 -5.76 -19.71
N ASP A 117 11.38 -6.09 -18.77
CA ASP A 117 11.74 -7.47 -18.46
C ASP A 117 10.83 -8.05 -17.37
N PRO A 118 9.92 -8.98 -17.70
CA PRO A 118 9.07 -9.62 -16.69
C PRO A 118 9.84 -10.46 -15.69
N GLU A 119 11.10 -10.85 -15.99
CA GLU A 119 11.97 -11.59 -15.06
C GLU A 119 12.79 -10.65 -14.15
N ASN A 120 12.70 -9.33 -14.35
CA ASN A 120 13.46 -8.34 -13.60
C ASN A 120 12.54 -7.27 -13.01
N ILE A 121 11.58 -7.70 -12.20
CA ILE A 121 10.61 -6.84 -11.51
C ILE A 121 11.06 -6.61 -10.07
N THR A 122 11.09 -5.34 -9.66
CA THR A 122 11.26 -4.88 -8.28
C THR A 122 9.97 -4.20 -7.82
N ILE A 123 9.44 -4.58 -6.68
CA ILE A 123 8.35 -3.84 -6.02
C ILE A 123 8.95 -2.92 -4.96
N PHE A 124 8.44 -1.70 -4.82
CA PHE A 124 8.93 -0.76 -3.81
C PHE A 124 7.83 0.15 -3.28
N GLY A 125 8.02 0.66 -2.07
CA GLY A 125 7.01 1.50 -1.43
C GLY A 125 7.52 2.15 -0.15
N GLU A 126 6.77 3.15 0.32
CA GLU A 126 7.07 3.91 1.52
C GLU A 126 5.91 3.77 2.54
N SER A 127 6.24 3.78 3.86
CA SER A 127 5.23 3.74 4.94
C SER A 127 4.28 2.54 4.81
N ALA A 128 2.95 2.74 4.73
CA ALA A 128 1.97 1.68 4.47
C ALA A 128 2.22 0.95 3.14
N GLY A 129 2.81 1.63 2.13
CA GLY A 129 3.28 1.02 0.90
C GLY A 129 4.47 0.09 1.14
N ALA A 130 5.39 0.46 2.03
CA ALA A 130 6.52 -0.38 2.43
C ALA A 130 6.06 -1.63 3.20
N VAL A 131 5.09 -1.47 4.11
CA VAL A 131 4.41 -2.61 4.76
C VAL A 131 3.76 -3.50 3.72
N SER A 132 3.04 -2.92 2.76
CA SER A 132 2.44 -3.66 1.65
C SER A 132 3.49 -4.46 0.88
N VAL A 133 4.60 -3.83 0.47
CA VAL A 133 5.73 -4.50 -0.20
C VAL A 133 6.22 -5.69 0.62
N SER A 134 6.46 -5.48 1.91
CA SER A 134 6.88 -6.56 2.82
C SER A 134 5.86 -7.70 2.84
N LEU A 135 4.57 -7.40 3.01
CA LEU A 135 3.51 -8.41 3.04
C LEU A 135 3.33 -9.12 1.69
N GLN A 136 3.56 -8.42 0.56
CA GLN A 136 3.58 -9.05 -0.76
C GLN A 136 4.70 -10.10 -0.87
N THR A 137 5.88 -9.87 -0.26
CA THR A 137 6.96 -10.87 -0.24
C THR A 137 6.63 -12.10 0.59
N LEU A 138 5.80 -11.93 1.61
CA LEU A 138 5.42 -13.00 2.54
C LEU A 138 4.22 -13.83 2.07
N SER A 139 3.43 -13.30 1.13
CA SER A 139 2.28 -14.02 0.59
C SER A 139 2.70 -15.13 -0.38
N PRO A 140 2.27 -16.38 -0.18
CA PRO A 140 2.55 -17.47 -1.10
C PRO A 140 1.92 -17.26 -2.48
N LYS A 141 0.91 -16.39 -2.58
CA LYS A 141 0.25 -16.03 -3.85
C LYS A 141 1.18 -15.31 -4.84
N ASN A 142 2.26 -14.71 -4.33
CA ASN A 142 3.19 -13.92 -5.15
C ASN A 142 4.42 -14.68 -5.62
N LYS A 143 4.51 -15.96 -5.39
CA LYS A 143 5.69 -16.75 -5.78
C LYS A 143 6.02 -16.58 -7.26
N GLY A 144 7.24 -16.08 -7.55
CA GLY A 144 7.74 -15.89 -8.92
C GLY A 144 7.20 -14.65 -9.64
N LEU A 145 6.42 -13.78 -9.01
CA LEU A 145 5.90 -12.55 -9.65
C LEU A 145 6.95 -11.44 -9.74
N PHE A 146 7.84 -11.34 -8.78
CA PHE A 146 8.92 -10.35 -8.75
C PHE A 146 10.18 -10.95 -8.12
N LYS A 147 11.31 -10.30 -8.34
CA LYS A 147 12.61 -10.77 -7.89
C LYS A 147 13.16 -9.97 -6.70
N ARG A 148 12.77 -8.69 -6.59
CA ARG A 148 13.32 -7.78 -5.60
C ARG A 148 12.22 -6.97 -4.93
N ALA A 149 12.50 -6.54 -3.70
CA ALA A 149 11.62 -5.70 -2.93
C ALA A 149 12.41 -4.61 -2.18
N ILE A 150 11.83 -3.39 -2.11
CA ILE A 150 12.41 -2.28 -1.35
C ILE A 150 11.34 -1.70 -0.43
N SER A 151 11.58 -1.76 0.88
CA SER A 151 10.70 -1.19 1.88
C SER A 151 11.34 0.04 2.53
N GLN A 152 10.68 1.19 2.39
CA GLN A 152 11.12 2.47 2.91
C GLN A 152 10.23 2.85 4.10
N SER A 153 10.78 2.82 5.33
CA SER A 153 10.07 3.22 6.56
C SER A 153 8.82 2.40 6.87
N GLY A 154 8.90 1.08 6.70
CA GLY A 154 7.82 0.16 7.07
C GLY A 154 8.07 -1.29 6.63
N VAL A 155 7.68 -2.23 7.48
CA VAL A 155 7.74 -3.68 7.20
C VAL A 155 6.53 -4.39 7.81
N GLY A 156 6.24 -5.61 7.37
CA GLY A 156 5.09 -6.39 7.83
C GLY A 156 5.07 -6.72 9.33
N VAL A 157 6.20 -6.59 10.02
CA VAL A 157 6.33 -6.81 11.48
C VAL A 157 6.24 -5.52 12.30
N CYS A 158 5.99 -4.37 11.69
CA CYS A 158 5.68 -3.15 12.43
C CYS A 158 4.42 -3.36 13.28
N SER A 159 4.38 -2.75 14.46
CA SER A 159 3.27 -2.90 15.42
C SER A 159 1.90 -2.51 14.85
N TRP A 160 1.89 -1.58 13.89
CA TRP A 160 0.69 -1.08 13.21
C TRP A 160 0.36 -1.78 11.88
N ALA A 161 1.20 -2.74 11.45
CA ALA A 161 1.06 -3.38 10.14
C ALA A 161 -0.11 -4.34 10.02
N ILE A 162 -0.49 -5.00 11.13
CA ILE A 162 -1.53 -6.04 11.17
C ILE A 162 -2.59 -5.68 12.21
N GLN A 163 -3.84 -5.60 11.77
CA GLN A 163 -4.99 -5.46 12.67
C GLN A 163 -5.29 -6.81 13.36
N ARG A 164 -5.25 -6.79 14.68
CA ARG A 164 -5.42 -8.00 15.51
C ARG A 164 -6.86 -8.18 16.03
N ASP A 165 -7.67 -7.12 15.97
CA ASP A 165 -9.08 -7.14 16.37
C ASP A 165 -9.95 -6.48 15.28
N PRO A 166 -10.02 -7.08 14.07
CA PRO A 166 -10.75 -6.48 12.96
C PRO A 166 -12.26 -6.41 13.22
N LEU A 167 -12.82 -7.38 13.94
CA LEU A 167 -14.26 -7.43 14.23
C LEU A 167 -14.72 -6.22 15.06
N PHE A 168 -13.91 -5.78 16.02
CA PHE A 168 -14.22 -4.59 16.82
C PHE A 168 -14.42 -3.36 15.91
N TRP A 169 -13.54 -3.16 14.94
CA TRP A 169 -13.63 -2.05 14.01
C TRP A 169 -14.76 -2.19 13.01
N ALA A 170 -15.03 -3.42 12.53
CA ALA A 170 -16.18 -3.68 11.66
C ALA A 170 -17.50 -3.37 12.36
N LYS A 171 -17.66 -3.77 13.64
CA LYS A 171 -18.83 -3.46 14.44
C LYS A 171 -18.99 -1.95 14.64
N LYS A 172 -17.91 -1.26 15.04
CA LYS A 172 -17.94 0.20 15.21
C LYS A 172 -18.34 0.94 13.93
N LEU A 173 -17.86 0.48 12.79
CA LEU A 173 -18.24 1.08 11.51
C LEU A 173 -19.68 0.75 11.15
N GLY A 174 -20.08 -0.52 11.36
CA GLY A 174 -21.44 -0.99 11.15
C GLY A 174 -22.49 -0.18 11.92
N GLU A 175 -22.24 0.06 13.20
CA GLU A 175 -23.10 0.91 14.05
C GLU A 175 -23.31 2.30 13.45
N LYS A 176 -22.25 2.93 12.92
CA LYS A 176 -22.31 4.27 12.33
C LYS A 176 -23.13 4.34 11.04
N VAL A 177 -23.18 3.25 10.27
CA VAL A 177 -23.94 3.16 9.03
C VAL A 177 -25.26 2.40 9.19
N GLY A 178 -25.69 2.14 10.44
CA GLY A 178 -26.98 1.55 10.76
C GLY A 178 -27.08 0.03 10.54
N CYS A 179 -25.96 -0.69 10.54
CA CYS A 179 -25.92 -2.14 10.44
C CYS A 179 -26.05 -2.83 11.81
N SER A 180 -26.77 -3.95 11.86
CA SER A 180 -26.75 -4.85 13.04
C SER A 180 -25.36 -5.45 13.21
N THR A 181 -24.91 -5.57 14.45
CA THR A 181 -23.57 -6.06 14.82
C THR A 181 -23.57 -7.36 15.59
N GLU A 182 -24.74 -8.01 15.72
CA GLU A 182 -24.90 -9.24 16.50
C GLU A 182 -24.35 -10.47 15.77
N ASP A 183 -24.50 -10.50 14.44
CA ASP A 183 -24.06 -11.61 13.58
C ASP A 183 -23.13 -11.08 12.48
N THR A 184 -22.01 -11.76 12.25
CA THR A 184 -20.99 -11.32 11.29
C THR A 184 -21.42 -11.45 9.84
N ALA A 185 -22.27 -12.43 9.49
CA ALA A 185 -22.79 -12.58 8.14
C ALA A 185 -23.79 -11.46 7.81
N VAL A 186 -24.66 -11.12 8.76
CA VAL A 186 -25.59 -10.00 8.66
C VAL A 186 -24.83 -8.68 8.56
N LEU A 187 -23.84 -8.46 9.42
CA LEU A 187 -22.99 -7.29 9.42
C LEU A 187 -22.25 -7.15 8.09
N ALA A 188 -21.59 -8.20 7.61
CA ALA A 188 -20.84 -8.20 6.36
C ALA A 188 -21.75 -7.94 5.14
N SER A 189 -22.95 -8.53 5.12
CA SER A 189 -23.95 -8.28 4.08
C SER A 189 -24.41 -6.81 4.07
N CYS A 190 -24.70 -6.26 5.24
CA CYS A 190 -25.11 -4.86 5.40
C CYS A 190 -23.99 -3.90 4.94
N LEU A 191 -22.76 -4.10 5.41
CA LEU A 191 -21.61 -3.27 5.05
C LEU A 191 -21.30 -3.29 3.55
N ARG A 192 -21.48 -4.44 2.87
CA ARG A 192 -21.30 -4.53 1.41
C ARG A 192 -22.36 -3.76 0.62
N ASN A 193 -23.55 -3.60 1.18
CA ASN A 193 -24.66 -2.87 0.56
C ASN A 193 -24.75 -1.41 1.02
N ALA A 194 -23.92 -0.98 1.97
CA ALA A 194 -23.84 0.40 2.41
C ALA A 194 -23.33 1.32 1.29
N ASP A 195 -23.76 2.56 1.27
CA ASP A 195 -23.20 3.55 0.34
C ASP A 195 -21.70 3.71 0.57
N PRO A 196 -20.86 3.56 -0.48
CA PRO A 196 -19.39 3.59 -0.32
C PRO A 196 -18.89 4.92 0.24
N LYS A 197 -19.55 6.03 -0.06
CA LYS A 197 -19.19 7.35 0.45
C LYS A 197 -19.54 7.47 1.93
N GLU A 198 -20.73 7.04 2.33
CA GLU A 198 -21.13 7.01 3.74
C GLU A 198 -20.21 6.11 4.55
N LEU A 199 -19.91 4.91 4.06
CA LEU A 199 -18.99 3.98 4.71
C LEU A 199 -17.59 4.59 4.88
N THR A 200 -17.08 5.25 3.84
CA THR A 200 -15.75 5.89 3.88
C THR A 200 -15.74 7.06 4.84
N LEU A 201 -16.79 7.90 4.85
CA LEU A 201 -16.90 9.06 5.74
C LEU A 201 -17.22 8.66 7.18
N ALA A 202 -17.83 7.51 7.42
CA ALA A 202 -18.07 6.99 8.76
C ALA A 202 -16.75 6.70 9.51
N TYR A 203 -15.69 6.41 8.76
CA TYR A 203 -14.34 6.28 9.30
C TYR A 203 -13.67 7.67 9.36
N HIS A 204 -13.94 8.42 10.42
CA HIS A 204 -13.14 9.61 10.72
C HIS A 204 -11.93 9.21 11.56
N LEU A 205 -10.74 9.45 11.00
CA LEU A 205 -9.49 9.39 11.74
C LEU A 205 -9.47 10.57 12.74
N GLN A 206 -10.12 10.39 13.89
CA GLN A 206 -10.01 11.36 14.98
C GLN A 206 -8.68 11.10 15.70
N LEU A 207 -7.63 11.74 15.21
CA LEU A 207 -6.28 11.63 15.80
C LEU A 207 -6.26 12.02 17.30
N THR A 208 -7.25 12.82 17.73
CA THR A 208 -7.35 13.31 19.10
C THR A 208 -7.98 12.33 20.10
N ASN A 209 -8.67 11.28 19.63
CA ASN A 209 -9.42 10.34 20.48
C ASN A 209 -9.00 8.88 20.25
N LEU A 210 -7.87 8.65 19.57
CA LEU A 210 -7.30 7.33 19.43
C LEU A 210 -6.60 6.92 20.74
N PRO A 211 -6.65 5.63 21.10
CA PRO A 211 -5.84 5.15 22.21
C PRO A 211 -4.36 5.43 21.92
N SER A 212 -3.64 5.98 22.86
CA SER A 212 -2.19 6.15 22.75
C SER A 212 -1.46 4.84 23.10
N PRO A 213 -0.34 4.55 22.45
CA PRO A 213 0.27 5.30 21.35
C PRO A 213 -0.40 5.06 20.00
N LEU A 214 -0.50 6.11 19.19
CA LEU A 214 -1.10 6.07 17.84
C LEU A 214 -0.52 4.96 16.96
N VAL A 215 0.78 4.70 17.09
CA VAL A 215 1.50 3.66 16.34
C VAL A 215 0.93 2.25 16.54
N HIS A 216 0.09 2.02 17.55
CA HIS A 216 -0.57 0.73 17.81
C HIS A 216 -2.04 0.70 17.43
N THR A 217 -2.61 1.78 16.89
CA THR A 217 -4.07 1.97 16.80
C THR A 217 -4.62 2.24 15.41
N LEU A 218 -3.85 1.96 14.36
CA LEU A 218 -4.40 2.02 13.00
C LEU A 218 -5.49 0.95 12.84
N ALA A 219 -6.74 1.40 12.61
CA ALA A 219 -7.90 0.53 12.63
C ALA A 219 -8.07 -0.32 11.37
N LEU A 220 -7.78 0.27 10.21
CA LEU A 220 -8.01 -0.35 8.90
C LEU A 220 -6.67 -0.68 8.25
N THR A 221 -6.07 -1.77 8.72
CA THR A 221 -4.80 -2.29 8.22
C THR A 221 -4.96 -3.76 7.81
N PRO A 222 -3.98 -4.36 7.13
CA PRO A 222 -3.99 -5.78 6.80
C PRO A 222 -4.31 -6.70 7.97
N VAL A 223 -4.86 -7.86 7.67
CA VAL A 223 -5.22 -8.90 8.65
C VAL A 223 -4.62 -10.25 8.25
N VAL A 224 -4.50 -11.16 9.20
CA VAL A 224 -4.28 -12.58 8.89
C VAL A 224 -5.62 -13.16 8.43
N ASP A 225 -5.75 -13.44 7.13
CA ASP A 225 -7.01 -13.89 6.51
C ASP A 225 -7.02 -15.38 6.13
N GLY A 226 -5.93 -16.11 6.44
CA GLY A 226 -5.80 -17.51 6.12
C GLY A 226 -5.58 -17.83 4.62
N ASP A 227 -5.64 -16.83 3.74
CA ASP A 227 -5.54 -16.99 2.28
C ASP A 227 -4.38 -16.19 1.70
N PHE A 228 -4.46 -14.86 1.73
CA PHE A 228 -3.40 -13.99 1.26
C PHE A 228 -2.24 -13.92 2.27
N LEU A 229 -2.55 -13.78 3.53
CA LEU A 229 -1.65 -13.91 4.67
C LEU A 229 -2.13 -15.10 5.53
N PRO A 230 -1.58 -16.29 5.31
CA PRO A 230 -2.05 -17.51 5.99
C PRO A 230 -1.69 -17.57 7.48
N ASP A 231 -0.72 -16.79 7.94
CA ASP A 231 -0.32 -16.66 9.34
C ASP A 231 0.28 -15.28 9.60
N MET A 232 0.71 -15.04 10.83
CA MET A 232 1.43 -13.82 11.22
C MET A 232 2.72 -13.67 10.40
N PRO A 233 3.09 -12.44 10.01
CA PRO A 233 4.26 -12.17 9.16
C PRO A 233 5.54 -12.85 9.62
N GLU A 234 5.79 -12.91 10.94
CA GLU A 234 6.98 -13.51 11.52
C GLU A 234 7.15 -15.01 11.19
N LYS A 235 6.04 -15.68 10.89
CA LYS A 235 6.04 -17.11 10.54
C LYS A 235 6.16 -17.36 9.03
N LEU A 236 6.09 -16.31 8.22
CA LEU A 236 6.03 -16.41 6.77
C LEU A 236 7.36 -16.06 6.07
N PHE A 237 8.42 -15.78 6.81
CA PHE A 237 9.72 -15.35 6.25
C PHE A 237 10.32 -16.34 5.24
N ALA A 238 10.04 -17.63 5.38
CA ALA A 238 10.49 -18.62 4.41
C ALA A 238 9.96 -18.38 2.98
N ASN A 239 8.82 -17.70 2.83
CA ASN A 239 8.26 -17.37 1.52
C ASN A 239 9.07 -16.30 0.77
N ALA A 240 9.86 -15.50 1.49
CA ALA A 240 10.70 -14.45 0.95
C ALA A 240 12.16 -14.87 0.71
N ALA A 241 12.52 -16.15 0.90
CA ALA A 241 13.91 -16.62 0.88
C ALA A 241 14.62 -16.38 -0.48
N ASP A 242 13.89 -16.37 -1.59
CA ASP A 242 14.43 -16.18 -2.94
C ASP A 242 14.32 -14.72 -3.43
N ILE A 243 13.98 -13.77 -2.54
CA ILE A 243 13.77 -12.35 -2.89
C ILE A 243 14.93 -11.52 -2.35
N ASP A 244 15.58 -10.76 -3.23
CA ASP A 244 16.55 -9.75 -2.82
C ASP A 244 15.79 -8.60 -2.13
N TYR A 245 16.03 -8.37 -0.85
CA TYR A 245 15.25 -7.42 -0.04
C TYR A 245 16.13 -6.30 0.53
N LEU A 246 15.74 -5.05 0.22
CA LEU A 246 16.33 -3.84 0.78
C LEU A 246 15.32 -3.15 1.71
N ALA A 247 15.70 -2.87 2.93
CA ALA A 247 14.88 -2.10 3.86
C ALA A 247 15.69 -0.97 4.50
N GLY A 248 15.04 0.15 4.79
CA GLY A 248 15.65 1.28 5.45
C GLY A 248 14.64 2.20 6.11
N VAL A 249 15.13 3.02 7.03
CA VAL A 249 14.37 4.03 7.76
C VAL A 249 15.17 5.33 7.81
N ASN A 250 14.48 6.46 7.96
CA ASN A 250 15.11 7.74 8.24
C ASN A 250 15.37 7.89 9.75
N ASP A 251 16.26 8.78 10.13
CA ASP A 251 16.65 9.04 11.52
C ASP A 251 15.52 9.66 12.37
N MET A 252 14.51 10.26 11.71
CA MET A 252 13.38 10.96 12.34
C MET A 252 12.01 10.32 12.05
N ASP A 253 11.95 9.11 11.52
CA ASP A 253 10.67 8.47 11.10
C ASP A 253 9.63 8.37 12.22
N GLY A 254 10.08 8.15 13.48
CA GLY A 254 9.19 8.10 14.63
C GLY A 254 8.59 9.45 15.06
N HIS A 255 9.12 10.57 14.57
CA HIS A 255 8.75 11.91 15.05
C HIS A 255 7.27 12.25 14.82
N ILE A 256 6.71 11.86 13.67
CA ILE A 256 5.31 12.11 13.36
C ILE A 256 4.38 11.44 14.37
N PHE A 257 4.64 10.21 14.76
CA PHE A 257 3.85 9.47 15.74
C PHE A 257 4.04 10.04 17.15
N ALA A 258 5.28 10.26 17.55
CA ALA A 258 5.60 10.88 18.82
C ALA A 258 5.02 12.28 18.95
N GLY A 259 4.99 13.06 17.87
CA GLY A 259 4.40 14.40 17.82
C GLY A 259 2.88 14.41 18.01
N VAL A 260 2.18 13.34 17.59
CA VAL A 260 0.74 13.18 17.83
C VAL A 260 0.46 12.72 19.28
N ASP A 261 1.21 11.72 19.76
CA ASP A 261 1.03 11.16 21.10
C ASP A 261 1.48 12.13 22.20
N LEU A 262 2.51 12.91 21.93
CA LEU A 262 3.11 13.89 22.84
C LEU A 262 3.27 15.25 22.16
N PRO A 263 2.16 15.99 21.93
CA PRO A 263 2.21 17.28 21.23
C PRO A 263 3.19 18.30 21.83
N ALA A 264 3.57 18.12 23.11
CA ALA A 264 4.52 18.96 23.80
C ALA A 264 5.94 18.91 23.22
N ILE A 265 6.32 17.84 22.50
CA ILE A 265 7.65 17.75 21.86
C ILE A 265 7.78 18.69 20.66
N ASN A 266 6.66 19.12 20.07
CA ASN A 266 6.63 20.07 18.95
C ASN A 266 6.69 21.53 19.42
N GLY A 267 6.65 21.78 20.73
CA GLY A 267 6.71 23.13 21.31
C GLY A 267 8.15 23.59 21.55
N PRO A 268 8.47 24.86 21.24
CA PRO A 268 9.80 25.38 21.56
C PRO A 268 10.00 25.38 23.10
N LEU A 269 11.12 24.81 23.55
CA LEU A 269 11.63 24.93 24.92
C LEU A 269 10.91 24.15 26.05
N ARG A 270 10.19 23.07 25.78
CA ARG A 270 9.74 22.19 26.89
C ARG A 270 10.80 21.11 27.18
N LYS A 271 11.27 21.10 28.44
CA LYS A 271 12.04 19.97 28.97
C LYS A 271 11.07 18.79 29.13
N ILE A 272 11.37 17.70 28.44
CA ILE A 272 10.72 16.41 28.68
C ILE A 272 11.39 15.85 29.94
N SER A 273 10.61 15.68 31.03
CA SER A 273 11.09 14.92 32.19
C SER A 273 11.20 13.44 31.78
N ALA A 274 12.31 12.83 32.15
CA ALA A 274 12.53 11.40 31.95
C ALA A 274 11.51 10.55 32.73
#